data_11bff43409315c7588f54c454625ff11
#
_entry.id   11bff43409315c7588f54c454625ff11
#
_cell.length_a   1.000
_cell.length_b   1.000
_cell.length_c   1.000
_cell.angle_alpha   90.00
_cell.angle_beta   90.00
_cell.angle_gamma   90.00
#
_symmetry.space_group_name_H-M   'P 1'
#
loop_
_entity.id
_entity.type
_entity.pdbx_description
1 polymer ?
#
loop_
_entity_poly.entity_id
_entity_poly.type
_entity_poly.pdbx_seq_one_letter_code
_entity_poly.pdbx_strand_id
1 'polypeptide(L)'
;MGGVIGFASKQDCVMDLFFGTDYHSHLGTKRGGMCILQEDGFNRSIHNIENSPFRSKFEQDIEEMKGNMGIGAISDGDPQPLTVYSRQGDYAIATVGRINNKDEIVQELLKDRPSQFMSMSGGGINNTELVAALISTGRDIVDGIRIAQAKVEGSVTILVLTREGLYAARDKYGRTPLIIGHKDGAYCAASESFAFINIGYKYKRELGPAEIAFLTPDEDKTVGEP
;
A
#
# COMPACT_ATOMS: atom_id res chain seq x y z
N MET A 1 -4.47 0.58 14.12
CA MET A 1 -3.55 1.47 13.39
C MET A 1 -2.73 0.62 12.43
N GLY A 2 -1.79 1.19 11.72
CA GLY A 2 -0.98 0.45 10.78
C GLY A 2 0.07 1.34 10.12
N GLY A 3 0.97 0.74 9.34
CA GLY A 3 1.98 1.45 8.56
C GLY A 3 2.18 0.77 7.21
N VAL A 4 2.58 1.55 6.22
CA VAL A 4 2.88 1.06 4.87
C VAL A 4 4.23 1.58 4.40
N ILE A 5 4.86 0.80 3.55
CA ILE A 5 6.07 1.17 2.82
C ILE A 5 6.04 0.57 1.42
N GLY A 6 6.59 1.27 0.44
CA GLY A 6 6.69 0.76 -0.92
C GLY A 6 7.95 1.27 -1.61
N PHE A 7 8.41 0.50 -2.58
CA PHE A 7 9.69 0.70 -3.27
C PHE A 7 9.55 0.58 -4.79
N ALA A 8 10.29 1.42 -5.49
CA ALA A 8 10.58 1.30 -6.92
C ALA A 8 12.09 1.49 -7.10
N SER A 9 12.80 0.46 -7.58
CA SER A 9 14.25 0.40 -7.63
C SER A 9 14.75 -0.17 -8.96
N LYS A 10 15.97 0.17 -9.36
CA LYS A 10 16.69 -0.48 -10.48
C LYS A 10 17.23 -1.85 -10.09
N GLN A 11 17.46 -2.06 -8.82
CA GLN A 11 18.01 -3.31 -8.27
C GLN A 11 16.94 -4.06 -7.50
N ASP A 12 17.21 -5.31 -7.19
CA ASP A 12 16.36 -6.08 -6.28
C ASP A 12 16.16 -5.33 -4.96
N CYS A 13 14.90 -5.23 -4.51
CA CYS A 13 14.52 -4.48 -3.32
C CYS A 13 13.87 -5.35 -2.23
N VAL A 14 13.97 -6.67 -2.32
CA VAL A 14 13.34 -7.58 -1.34
C VAL A 14 13.83 -7.31 0.08
N MET A 15 15.14 -7.11 0.27
CA MET A 15 15.69 -6.81 1.59
C MET A 15 15.29 -5.43 2.10
N ASP A 16 15.22 -4.42 1.21
CA ASP A 16 14.70 -3.09 1.56
C ASP A 16 13.23 -3.18 2.00
N LEU A 17 12.42 -3.96 1.27
CA LEU A 17 11.02 -4.21 1.59
C LEU A 17 10.86 -4.94 2.94
N PHE A 18 11.64 -5.99 3.15
CA PHE A 18 11.62 -6.77 4.38
C PHE A 18 11.96 -5.93 5.61
N PHE A 19 13.11 -5.27 5.61
CA PHE A 19 13.51 -4.42 6.74
C PHE A 19 12.65 -3.18 6.86
N GLY A 20 12.29 -2.56 5.74
CA GLY A 20 11.40 -1.40 5.75
C GLY A 20 10.04 -1.71 6.36
N THR A 21 9.46 -2.88 6.07
CA THR A 21 8.20 -3.32 6.68
C THR A 21 8.37 -3.66 8.16
N ASP A 22 9.44 -4.37 8.51
CA ASP A 22 9.75 -4.70 9.91
C ASP A 22 9.89 -3.44 10.79
N TYR A 23 10.55 -2.40 10.27
CA TYR A 23 10.68 -1.12 11.01
C TYR A 23 9.33 -0.41 11.25
N HIS A 24 8.27 -0.78 10.54
CA HIS A 24 6.91 -0.29 10.80
C HIS A 24 6.11 -1.21 11.76
N SER A 25 6.69 -2.31 12.26
CA SER A 25 5.97 -3.28 13.10
C SER A 25 5.48 -2.74 14.45
N HIS A 26 6.00 -1.60 14.91
CA HIS A 26 5.47 -0.89 16.09
C HIS A 26 4.15 -0.16 15.84
N LEU A 27 3.75 0.06 14.56
CA LEU A 27 2.49 0.72 14.19
C LEU A 27 1.29 -0.21 14.18
N GLY A 28 1.49 -1.51 14.27
CA GLY A 28 0.43 -2.52 14.34
C GLY A 28 0.97 -3.84 14.86
N THR A 29 0.09 -4.64 15.46
CA THR A 29 0.49 -5.82 16.23
C THR A 29 -0.07 -7.13 15.72
N LYS A 30 -0.98 -7.12 14.71
CA LYS A 30 -1.72 -8.33 14.32
C LYS A 30 -1.27 -8.94 13.01
N ARG A 31 -1.09 -8.15 11.99
CA ARG A 31 -0.81 -8.62 10.64
C ARG A 31 0.38 -7.89 10.05
N GLY A 32 1.25 -8.65 9.42
CA GLY A 32 2.28 -8.15 8.52
C GLY A 32 2.07 -8.75 7.14
N GLY A 33 2.40 -7.99 6.10
CA GLY A 33 2.33 -8.48 4.74
C GLY A 33 3.31 -7.79 3.82
N MET A 34 3.80 -8.52 2.82
CA MET A 34 4.65 -8.03 1.75
C MET A 34 4.13 -8.51 0.41
N CYS A 35 4.32 -7.72 -0.60
CA CYS A 35 4.05 -8.07 -1.99
C CYS A 35 5.15 -7.51 -2.88
N ILE A 36 5.79 -8.36 -3.66
CA ILE A 36 6.83 -8.01 -4.61
C ILE A 36 6.36 -8.30 -6.04
N LEU A 37 6.69 -7.42 -6.97
CA LEU A 37 6.43 -7.64 -8.38
C LEU A 37 7.57 -8.45 -8.99
N GLN A 38 7.23 -9.63 -9.50
CA GLN A 38 8.11 -10.56 -10.21
C GLN A 38 7.77 -10.58 -11.71
N GLU A 39 8.55 -11.28 -12.52
CA GLU A 39 8.30 -11.39 -13.97
C GLU A 39 6.95 -12.02 -14.29
N ASP A 40 6.57 -13.05 -13.53
CA ASP A 40 5.33 -13.81 -13.67
C ASP A 40 4.13 -13.21 -12.94
N GLY A 41 4.32 -12.13 -12.17
CA GLY A 41 3.24 -11.45 -11.45
C GLY A 41 3.62 -11.04 -10.03
N PHE A 42 2.59 -10.89 -9.20
CA PHE A 42 2.76 -10.47 -7.82
C PHE A 42 2.95 -11.68 -6.89
N ASN A 43 4.10 -11.76 -6.21
CA ASN A 43 4.33 -12.70 -5.12
C ASN A 43 4.01 -12.02 -3.79
N ARG A 44 3.08 -12.60 -3.02
CA ARG A 44 2.53 -12.01 -1.80
C ARG A 44 2.56 -12.97 -0.63
N SER A 45 3.03 -12.50 0.52
CA SER A 45 2.95 -13.19 1.81
C SER A 45 2.30 -12.33 2.87
N ILE A 46 1.42 -12.93 3.68
CA ILE A 46 0.74 -12.27 4.81
C ILE A 46 0.78 -13.22 6.01
N HIS A 47 1.24 -12.72 7.16
CA HIS A 47 1.31 -13.49 8.39
C HIS A 47 0.64 -12.79 9.56
N ASN A 48 0.18 -13.60 10.53
CA ASN A 48 -0.14 -13.14 11.87
C ASN A 48 1.17 -12.93 12.65
N ILE A 49 1.36 -11.73 13.19
CA ILE A 49 2.56 -11.32 13.94
C ILE A 49 2.28 -11.08 15.43
N GLU A 50 1.09 -11.46 15.94
CA GLU A 50 0.72 -11.23 17.34
C GLU A 50 1.64 -11.97 18.32
N ASN A 51 2.06 -13.17 17.96
CA ASN A 51 2.81 -14.07 18.85
C ASN A 51 4.25 -14.34 18.39
N SER A 52 4.72 -13.64 17.34
CA SER A 52 6.07 -13.82 16.83
C SER A 52 6.50 -12.55 16.09
N PRO A 53 7.78 -12.14 16.21
CA PRO A 53 8.29 -10.97 15.48
C PRO A 53 8.10 -11.12 13.97
N PHE A 54 7.91 -9.98 13.29
CA PHE A 54 7.78 -9.91 11.83
C PHE A 54 8.89 -10.69 11.12
N ARG A 55 10.14 -10.45 11.49
CA ARG A 55 11.32 -11.11 10.86
C ARG A 55 11.21 -12.62 10.85
N SER A 56 10.88 -13.22 11.98
CA SER A 56 10.78 -14.67 12.11
C SER A 56 9.66 -15.28 11.27
N LYS A 57 8.63 -14.50 10.94
CA LYS A 57 7.50 -14.96 10.12
C LYS A 57 7.80 -14.90 8.63
N PHE A 58 8.62 -13.95 8.19
CA PHE A 58 8.87 -13.68 6.78
C PHE A 58 10.24 -14.18 6.29
N GLU A 59 11.08 -14.73 7.18
CA GLU A 59 12.43 -15.20 6.86
C GLU A 59 12.47 -16.22 5.71
N GLN A 60 11.49 -17.12 5.66
CA GLN A 60 11.39 -18.10 4.56
C GLN A 60 10.81 -17.49 3.28
N ASP A 61 9.82 -16.59 3.40
CA ASP A 61 9.18 -15.98 2.23
C ASP A 61 10.18 -15.17 1.38
N ILE A 62 11.12 -14.46 2.02
CA ILE A 62 12.10 -13.63 1.31
C ILE A 62 13.08 -14.45 0.46
N GLU A 63 13.27 -15.74 0.75
CA GLU A 63 14.11 -16.64 -0.06
C GLU A 63 13.49 -16.91 -1.44
N GLU A 64 12.15 -16.87 -1.51
CA GLU A 64 11.37 -17.11 -2.74
C GLU A 64 11.00 -15.80 -3.46
N MET A 65 11.17 -14.65 -2.80
CA MET A 65 10.88 -13.35 -3.37
C MET A 65 12.06 -12.80 -4.16
N LYS A 66 11.79 -12.23 -5.32
CA LYS A 66 12.76 -11.52 -6.15
C LYS A 66 12.07 -10.44 -6.96
N GLY A 67 12.57 -9.21 -6.91
CA GLY A 67 11.99 -8.12 -7.70
C GLY A 67 12.53 -6.76 -7.29
N ASN A 68 12.22 -5.80 -8.10
CA ASN A 68 12.73 -4.43 -7.95
C ASN A 68 11.63 -3.41 -7.57
N MET A 69 10.40 -3.87 -7.42
CA MET A 69 9.28 -3.05 -6.92
C MET A 69 8.42 -3.87 -5.96
N GLY A 70 8.04 -3.27 -4.84
CA GLY A 70 7.24 -3.97 -3.84
C GLY A 70 6.56 -3.04 -2.85
N ILE A 71 5.54 -3.55 -2.15
CA ILE A 71 4.85 -2.88 -1.06
C ILE A 71 4.75 -3.78 0.17
N GLY A 72 4.86 -3.16 1.34
CA GLY A 72 4.70 -3.81 2.64
C GLY A 72 3.71 -3.09 3.51
N ALA A 73 3.06 -3.83 4.39
CA ALA A 73 2.06 -3.29 5.30
C ALA A 73 2.09 -3.98 6.66
N ILE A 74 1.89 -3.19 7.70
CA ILE A 74 1.59 -3.64 9.06
C ILE A 74 0.18 -3.16 9.42
N SER A 75 -0.62 -4.00 10.05
CA SER A 75 -2.03 -3.72 10.32
C SER A 75 -2.51 -4.37 11.62
N ASP A 76 -3.44 -3.72 12.30
CA ASP A 76 -4.18 -4.29 13.44
C ASP A 76 -5.48 -4.99 13.03
N GLY A 77 -5.83 -4.95 11.77
CA GLY A 77 -7.11 -5.46 11.29
C GLY A 77 -6.95 -6.34 10.06
N ASP A 78 -7.17 -5.71 8.93
CA ASP A 78 -7.32 -6.40 7.67
C ASP A 78 -6.00 -6.99 7.16
N PRO A 79 -6.02 -8.23 6.63
CA PRO A 79 -4.87 -8.79 5.93
C PRO A 79 -4.63 -8.00 4.64
N GLN A 80 -3.39 -7.58 4.45
CA GLN A 80 -2.91 -6.82 3.29
C GLN A 80 -1.38 -6.98 3.14
N PRO A 81 -0.76 -6.66 1.95
CA PRO A 81 -1.37 -6.13 0.74
C PRO A 81 -2.35 -7.08 0.05
N LEU A 82 -3.25 -6.55 -0.79
CA LEU A 82 -4.11 -7.32 -1.66
C LEU A 82 -3.65 -7.23 -3.11
N THR A 83 -3.76 -8.32 -3.87
CA THR A 83 -3.59 -8.32 -5.32
C THR A 83 -4.95 -8.22 -5.98
N VAL A 84 -5.06 -7.36 -6.97
CA VAL A 84 -6.31 -7.00 -7.64
C VAL A 84 -6.16 -7.18 -9.14
N TYR A 85 -7.10 -7.89 -9.75
CA TYR A 85 -7.24 -8.00 -11.20
C TYR A 85 -8.37 -7.11 -11.66
N SER A 86 -8.09 -6.10 -12.46
CA SER A 86 -9.07 -5.10 -12.87
C SER A 86 -8.95 -4.72 -14.34
N ARG A 87 -9.94 -3.98 -14.85
CA ARG A 87 -9.87 -3.39 -16.20
C ARG A 87 -8.75 -2.36 -16.37
N GLN A 88 -8.22 -1.85 -15.27
CA GLN A 88 -7.11 -0.88 -15.25
C GLN A 88 -5.75 -1.59 -15.22
N GLY A 89 -5.74 -2.92 -15.31
CA GLY A 89 -4.57 -3.78 -15.15
C GLY A 89 -4.53 -4.43 -13.77
N ASP A 90 -3.53 -5.27 -13.59
CA ASP A 90 -3.28 -5.94 -12.33
C ASP A 90 -2.40 -5.07 -11.44
N TYR A 91 -2.74 -5.00 -10.16
CA TYR A 91 -1.96 -4.23 -9.18
C TYR A 91 -2.01 -4.86 -7.79
N ALA A 92 -1.05 -4.50 -6.95
CA ALA A 92 -1.13 -4.76 -5.52
C ALA A 92 -1.45 -3.46 -4.77
N ILE A 93 -2.23 -3.56 -3.69
CA ILE A 93 -2.67 -2.40 -2.91
C ILE A 93 -2.49 -2.62 -1.42
N ALA A 94 -2.03 -1.58 -0.72
CA ALA A 94 -2.01 -1.49 0.72
C ALA A 94 -2.57 -0.14 1.18
N THR A 95 -3.27 -0.15 2.32
CA THR A 95 -3.93 1.05 2.85
C THR A 95 -3.72 1.19 4.35
N VAL A 96 -3.64 2.44 4.81
CA VAL A 96 -3.66 2.79 6.23
C VAL A 96 -4.67 3.88 6.47
N GLY A 97 -5.51 3.69 7.48
CA GLY A 97 -6.48 4.71 7.86
C GLY A 97 -7.74 4.12 8.48
N ARG A 98 -8.78 4.93 8.53
CA ARG A 98 -10.08 4.56 9.05
C ARG A 98 -11.18 5.09 8.14
N ILE A 99 -12.08 4.20 7.74
CA ILE A 99 -13.26 4.50 6.92
C ILE A 99 -14.47 4.50 7.86
N ASN A 100 -15.08 5.67 8.07
CA ASN A 100 -16.21 5.81 8.99
C ASN A 100 -17.56 5.50 8.32
N ASN A 101 -17.67 5.75 7.02
CA ASN A 101 -18.90 5.55 6.21
C ASN A 101 -18.83 4.25 5.37
N LYS A 102 -18.22 3.20 5.91
CA LYS A 102 -17.99 1.92 5.21
C LYS A 102 -19.26 1.31 4.65
N ASP A 103 -20.31 1.22 5.47
CA ASP A 103 -21.58 0.58 5.09
C ASP A 103 -22.29 1.35 3.97
N GLU A 104 -22.21 2.67 3.97
CA GLU A 104 -22.77 3.53 2.92
C GLU A 104 -22.07 3.30 1.58
N ILE A 105 -20.72 3.26 1.59
CA ILE A 105 -19.92 2.99 0.38
C ILE A 105 -20.25 1.58 -0.16
N VAL A 106 -20.33 0.58 0.71
CA VAL A 106 -20.68 -0.79 0.31
C VAL A 106 -22.06 -0.83 -0.34
N GLN A 107 -23.07 -0.19 0.27
CA GLN A 107 -24.41 -0.15 -0.29
C GLN A 107 -24.48 0.55 -1.65
N GLU A 108 -23.72 1.65 -1.83
CA GLU A 108 -23.63 2.35 -3.10
C GLU A 108 -23.02 1.45 -4.18
N LEU A 109 -21.86 0.83 -3.90
CA LEU A 109 -21.18 -0.05 -4.85
C LEU A 109 -22.00 -1.27 -5.25
N LEU A 110 -22.79 -1.83 -4.32
CA LEU A 110 -23.66 -2.98 -4.60
C LEU A 110 -24.91 -2.59 -5.42
N LYS A 111 -25.36 -1.33 -5.35
CA LYS A 111 -26.51 -0.85 -6.14
C LYS A 111 -26.14 -0.57 -7.59
N ASP A 112 -24.99 0.06 -7.80
CA ASP A 112 -24.61 0.61 -9.10
C ASP A 112 -24.01 -0.43 -10.05
N ARG A 113 -23.47 -1.52 -9.52
CA ARG A 113 -22.79 -2.57 -10.30
C ARG A 113 -22.95 -3.95 -9.65
N PRO A 114 -22.84 -5.04 -10.42
CA PRO A 114 -22.69 -6.38 -9.84
C PRO A 114 -21.31 -6.50 -9.18
N SER A 115 -21.19 -5.94 -7.98
CA SER A 115 -20.00 -6.02 -7.14
C SER A 115 -20.20 -7.09 -6.08
N GLN A 116 -19.11 -7.75 -5.70
CA GLN A 116 -19.11 -8.68 -4.57
C GLN A 116 -17.90 -8.39 -3.70
N PHE A 117 -18.05 -8.54 -2.41
CA PHE A 117 -17.00 -8.44 -1.45
C PHE A 117 -16.75 -9.80 -0.81
N MET A 118 -15.49 -10.14 -0.62
CA MET A 118 -15.13 -11.38 0.07
C MET A 118 -15.06 -11.12 1.56
N SER A 119 -15.71 -11.95 2.35
CA SER A 119 -15.54 -11.94 3.79
C SER A 119 -14.15 -12.50 4.13
N MET A 120 -13.32 -11.66 4.71
CA MET A 120 -12.00 -12.05 5.21
C MET A 120 -12.11 -12.49 6.69
N SER A 121 -11.00 -12.88 7.29
CA SER A 121 -10.97 -13.30 8.70
C SER A 121 -11.58 -12.22 9.63
N GLY A 122 -12.62 -12.56 10.37
CA GLY A 122 -13.34 -11.64 11.27
C GLY A 122 -14.74 -11.27 10.82
N GLY A 123 -15.25 -11.80 9.68
CA GLY A 123 -16.63 -11.66 9.25
C GLY A 123 -17.02 -10.30 8.66
N GLY A 124 -16.06 -9.40 8.46
CA GLY A 124 -16.29 -8.07 7.86
C GLY A 124 -15.65 -7.92 6.48
N ILE A 125 -16.09 -6.91 5.74
CA ILE A 125 -15.43 -6.49 4.49
C ILE A 125 -14.09 -5.87 4.83
N ASN A 126 -13.04 -6.27 4.12
CA ASN A 126 -11.69 -5.71 4.24
C ASN A 126 -11.69 -4.25 3.74
N ASN A 127 -11.13 -3.32 4.52
CA ASN A 127 -11.09 -1.90 4.16
C ASN A 127 -10.22 -1.66 2.91
N THR A 128 -9.13 -2.40 2.75
CA THR A 128 -8.27 -2.32 1.55
C THR A 128 -9.01 -2.82 0.30
N GLU A 129 -9.82 -3.88 0.42
CA GLU A 129 -10.70 -4.35 -0.66
C GLU A 129 -11.74 -3.30 -1.04
N LEU A 130 -12.34 -2.63 -0.05
CA LEU A 130 -13.30 -1.56 -0.31
C LEU A 130 -12.66 -0.38 -1.07
N VAL A 131 -11.44 0.01 -0.69
CA VAL A 131 -10.69 1.05 -1.40
C VAL A 131 -10.35 0.58 -2.82
N ALA A 132 -9.94 -0.66 -3.01
CA ALA A 132 -9.68 -1.23 -4.34
C ALA A 132 -10.95 -1.22 -5.22
N ALA A 133 -12.11 -1.54 -4.64
CA ALA A 133 -13.39 -1.45 -5.35
C ALA A 133 -13.72 -0.02 -5.78
N LEU A 134 -13.47 0.98 -4.93
CA LEU A 134 -13.60 2.39 -5.29
C LEU A 134 -12.65 2.79 -6.43
N ILE A 135 -11.37 2.40 -6.35
CA ILE A 135 -10.38 2.66 -7.40
C ILE A 135 -10.84 2.08 -8.73
N SER A 136 -11.40 0.87 -8.73
CA SER A 136 -11.91 0.20 -9.93
C SER A 136 -13.11 0.92 -10.59
N THR A 137 -13.73 1.90 -9.93
CA THR A 137 -14.77 2.75 -10.53
C THR A 137 -14.21 3.87 -11.40
N GLY A 138 -12.94 4.25 -11.20
CA GLY A 138 -12.25 5.29 -11.94
C GLY A 138 -11.93 4.88 -13.40
N ARG A 139 -11.56 5.86 -14.21
CA ARG A 139 -11.12 5.66 -15.61
C ARG A 139 -9.72 5.05 -15.67
N ASP A 140 -8.87 5.46 -14.74
CA ASP A 140 -7.50 5.00 -14.52
C ASP A 140 -7.20 4.97 -13.01
N ILE A 141 -5.98 4.55 -12.63
CA ILE A 141 -5.58 4.43 -11.22
C ILE A 141 -5.64 5.78 -10.49
N VAL A 142 -5.21 6.88 -11.13
CA VAL A 142 -5.19 8.21 -10.49
C VAL A 142 -6.63 8.71 -10.25
N ASP A 143 -7.49 8.60 -11.26
CA ASP A 143 -8.92 8.94 -11.14
C ASP A 143 -9.60 8.08 -10.07
N GLY A 144 -9.29 6.79 -10.03
CA GLY A 144 -9.80 5.86 -9.01
C GLY A 144 -9.34 6.21 -7.58
N ILE A 145 -8.08 6.59 -7.40
CA ILE A 145 -7.57 7.06 -6.11
C ILE A 145 -8.30 8.35 -5.70
N ARG A 146 -8.52 9.27 -6.61
CA ARG A 146 -9.29 10.50 -6.36
C ARG A 146 -10.73 10.21 -5.90
N ILE A 147 -11.39 9.25 -6.55
CA ILE A 147 -12.72 8.81 -6.14
C ILE A 147 -12.69 8.25 -4.71
N ALA A 148 -11.71 7.40 -4.39
CA ALA A 148 -11.55 6.87 -3.04
C ALA A 148 -11.30 7.97 -2.01
N GLN A 149 -10.40 8.93 -2.29
CA GLN A 149 -10.14 10.08 -1.40
C GLN A 149 -11.39 10.94 -1.18
N ALA A 150 -12.20 11.15 -2.22
CA ALA A 150 -13.43 11.94 -2.12
C ALA A 150 -14.52 11.24 -1.31
N LYS A 151 -14.76 9.95 -1.57
CA LYS A 151 -15.87 9.18 -0.97
C LYS A 151 -15.61 8.74 0.46
N VAL A 152 -14.36 8.51 0.85
CA VAL A 152 -14.05 8.06 2.21
C VAL A 152 -14.23 9.19 3.21
N GLU A 153 -15.11 8.96 4.18
CA GLU A 153 -15.18 9.76 5.41
C GLU A 153 -14.23 9.16 6.45
N GLY A 154 -13.23 9.95 6.85
CA GLY A 154 -12.15 9.50 7.71
C GLY A 154 -10.79 9.81 7.10
N SER A 155 -9.87 8.87 7.13
CA SER A 155 -8.57 8.99 6.47
C SER A 155 -8.21 7.70 5.75
N VAL A 156 -7.60 7.80 4.59
CA VAL A 156 -7.04 6.66 3.88
C VAL A 156 -5.79 7.08 3.10
N THR A 157 -4.66 6.53 3.52
CA THR A 157 -3.39 6.59 2.79
C THR A 157 -3.28 5.30 1.97
N ILE A 158 -2.88 5.42 0.72
CA ILE A 158 -2.97 4.34 -0.27
C ILE A 158 -1.62 4.17 -0.96
N LEU A 159 -1.13 2.92 -1.05
CA LEU A 159 -0.08 2.51 -1.97
C LEU A 159 -0.68 1.57 -3.01
N VAL A 160 -0.46 1.87 -4.30
CA VAL A 160 -0.83 0.99 -5.41
C VAL A 160 0.41 0.68 -6.23
N LEU A 161 0.80 -0.57 -6.25
CA LEU A 161 1.93 -1.08 -7.02
C LEU A 161 1.41 -1.67 -8.34
N THR A 162 1.82 -1.09 -9.45
CA THR A 162 1.56 -1.57 -10.81
C THR A 162 2.85 -2.08 -11.45
N ARG A 163 2.76 -2.58 -12.67
CA ARG A 163 3.97 -2.97 -13.45
C ARG A 163 4.81 -1.76 -13.89
N GLU A 164 4.21 -0.58 -13.96
CA GLU A 164 4.87 0.66 -14.39
C GLU A 164 5.54 1.42 -13.25
N GLY A 165 5.09 1.21 -12.01
CA GLY A 165 5.60 1.93 -10.84
C GLY A 165 4.66 1.89 -9.64
N LEU A 166 4.99 2.69 -8.65
CA LEU A 166 4.30 2.79 -7.37
C LEU A 166 3.55 4.13 -7.27
N TYR A 167 2.24 4.07 -7.13
CA TYR A 167 1.43 5.22 -6.71
C TYR A 167 1.40 5.30 -5.19
N ALA A 168 1.70 6.48 -4.67
CA ALA A 168 1.64 6.81 -3.25
C ALA A 168 0.68 7.98 -3.07
N ALA A 169 -0.43 7.77 -2.37
CA ALA A 169 -1.48 8.77 -2.19
C ALA A 169 -1.73 9.03 -0.70
N ARG A 170 -1.56 10.28 -0.28
CA ARG A 170 -1.86 10.72 1.06
C ARG A 170 -3.36 10.95 1.24
N ASP A 171 -3.87 10.75 2.44
CA ASP A 171 -5.26 11.05 2.76
C ASP A 171 -5.61 12.54 2.54
N LYS A 172 -6.88 12.80 2.22
CA LYS A 172 -7.33 14.16 1.84
C LYS A 172 -7.16 15.24 2.90
N TYR A 173 -6.98 14.85 4.15
CA TYR A 173 -6.75 15.78 5.27
C TYR A 173 -5.30 15.82 5.75
N GLY A 174 -4.43 14.97 5.19
CA GLY A 174 -3.04 14.87 5.61
C GLY A 174 -2.84 14.33 7.03
N ARG A 175 -3.79 13.58 7.57
CA ARG A 175 -3.76 13.05 8.95
C ARG A 175 -2.70 11.98 9.14
N THR A 176 -2.51 11.13 8.13
CA THR A 176 -1.49 10.09 8.13
C THR A 176 -0.31 10.57 7.30
N PRO A 177 0.91 10.62 7.84
CA PRO A 177 2.08 10.96 7.06
C PRO A 177 2.30 10.00 5.90
N LEU A 178 2.81 10.50 4.79
CA LEU A 178 3.35 9.70 3.70
C LEU A 178 4.56 10.43 3.13
N ILE A 179 5.71 9.80 3.30
CA ILE A 179 7.02 10.43 3.11
C ILE A 179 7.75 9.72 1.98
N ILE A 180 8.33 10.50 1.08
CA ILE A 180 9.15 9.99 -0.02
C ILE A 180 10.61 10.01 0.41
N GLY A 181 11.25 8.88 0.25
CA GLY A 181 12.70 8.69 0.38
C GLY A 181 13.33 8.33 -0.96
N HIS A 182 14.63 8.55 -1.07
CA HIS A 182 15.39 8.20 -2.27
C HIS A 182 16.80 7.72 -1.95
N LYS A 183 17.34 6.87 -2.79
CA LYS A 183 18.77 6.57 -2.95
C LYS A 183 19.08 6.45 -4.43
N ASP A 184 20.36 6.25 -4.79
CA ASP A 184 20.74 6.13 -6.19
C ASP A 184 19.99 4.98 -6.88
N GLY A 185 19.25 5.32 -7.95
CA GLY A 185 18.43 4.38 -8.70
C GLY A 185 17.23 3.80 -7.97
N ALA A 186 16.72 4.46 -6.90
CA ALA A 186 15.54 3.99 -6.19
C ALA A 186 14.79 5.10 -5.46
N TYR A 187 13.45 4.95 -5.42
CA TYR A 187 12.54 5.74 -4.61
C TYR A 187 11.70 4.83 -3.70
N CYS A 188 11.28 5.37 -2.57
CA CYS A 188 10.34 4.71 -1.67
C CYS A 188 9.32 5.69 -1.11
N ALA A 189 8.17 5.16 -0.70
CA ALA A 189 7.15 5.89 0.05
C ALA A 189 6.85 5.14 1.35
N ALA A 190 6.81 5.83 2.49
CA ALA A 190 6.59 5.20 3.80
C ALA A 190 5.78 6.08 4.74
N SER A 191 5.08 5.44 5.68
CA SER A 191 4.38 6.13 6.77
C SER A 191 5.33 6.88 7.70
N GLU A 192 6.56 6.40 7.85
CA GLU A 192 7.58 7.00 8.72
C GLU A 192 8.96 7.00 8.08
N SER A 193 9.69 8.10 8.26
CA SER A 193 11.01 8.29 7.63
C SER A 193 12.16 7.63 8.38
N PHE A 194 11.98 7.21 9.64
CA PHE A 194 13.09 6.64 10.41
C PHE A 194 13.60 5.31 9.80
N ALA A 195 12.73 4.55 9.11
CA ALA A 195 13.10 3.35 8.40
C ALA A 195 14.17 3.62 7.32
N PHE A 196 14.16 4.80 6.71
CA PHE A 196 15.05 5.17 5.60
C PHE A 196 16.52 5.08 5.97
N ILE A 197 16.88 5.57 7.17
CA ILE A 197 18.28 5.56 7.64
C ILE A 197 18.83 4.15 7.66
N ASN A 198 18.02 3.18 8.08
CA ASN A 198 18.46 1.79 8.26
C ASN A 198 18.55 1.00 6.94
N ILE A 199 17.85 1.46 5.89
CA ILE A 199 17.86 0.83 4.55
C ILE A 199 18.59 1.68 3.50
N GLY A 200 19.29 2.74 3.94
CA GLY A 200 20.15 3.55 3.09
C GLY A 200 19.43 4.57 2.21
N TYR A 201 18.16 4.87 2.50
CA TYR A 201 17.43 5.95 1.83
C TYR A 201 17.58 7.27 2.57
N LYS A 202 17.50 8.36 1.83
CA LYS A 202 17.49 9.73 2.35
C LYS A 202 16.07 10.29 2.23
N TYR A 203 15.64 11.07 3.23
CA TYR A 203 14.41 11.85 3.15
C TYR A 203 14.46 12.79 1.94
N LYS A 204 13.40 12.83 1.18
CA LYS A 204 13.23 13.76 0.06
C LYS A 204 12.17 14.80 0.35
N ARG A 205 10.93 14.36 0.61
CA ARG A 205 9.78 15.23 0.90
C ARG A 205 8.65 14.45 1.57
N GLU A 206 7.72 15.17 2.16
CA GLU A 206 6.44 14.64 2.60
C GLU A 206 5.35 15.05 1.61
N LEU A 207 4.42 14.15 1.30
CA LEU A 207 3.29 14.46 0.43
C LEU A 207 2.32 15.42 1.13
N GLY A 208 1.77 16.37 0.38
CA GLY A 208 0.67 17.24 0.84
C GLY A 208 -0.64 16.47 1.03
N PRO A 209 -1.65 17.07 1.69
CA PRO A 209 -3.00 16.50 1.78
C PRO A 209 -3.56 16.20 0.38
N ALA A 210 -4.15 15.02 0.20
CA ALA A 210 -4.70 14.52 -1.06
C ALA A 210 -3.70 14.39 -2.23
N GLU A 211 -2.43 14.69 -2.04
CA GLU A 211 -1.42 14.54 -3.09
C GLU A 211 -1.23 13.08 -3.48
N ILE A 212 -1.03 12.84 -4.78
CA ILE A 212 -0.69 11.55 -5.37
C ILE A 212 0.65 11.68 -6.08
N ALA A 213 1.64 10.91 -5.63
CA ALA A 213 2.92 10.75 -6.30
C ALA A 213 2.96 9.43 -7.08
N PHE A 214 3.65 9.43 -8.21
CA PHE A 214 4.03 8.24 -8.97
C PHE A 214 5.54 8.09 -8.93
N LEU A 215 5.99 6.97 -8.40
CA LEU A 215 7.39 6.64 -8.20
C LEU A 215 7.82 5.55 -9.18
N THR A 216 8.89 5.82 -9.88
CA THR A 216 9.66 4.83 -10.64
C THR A 216 11.09 4.76 -10.10
N PRO A 217 11.95 3.86 -10.56
CA PRO A 217 13.35 3.87 -10.16
C PRO A 217 14.09 5.17 -10.48
N ASP A 218 13.61 5.93 -11.46
CA ASP A 218 14.27 7.12 -12.00
C ASP A 218 13.67 8.44 -11.52
N GLU A 219 12.38 8.45 -11.11
CA GLU A 219 11.68 9.70 -10.80
C GLU A 219 10.63 9.56 -9.68
N ASP A 220 10.38 10.70 -9.03
CA ASP A 220 9.23 10.99 -8.18
C ASP A 220 8.44 12.11 -8.83
N LYS A 221 7.27 11.80 -9.35
CA LYS A 221 6.40 12.72 -10.07
C LYS A 221 5.07 12.89 -9.35
N THR A 222 4.67 14.12 -9.07
CA THR A 222 3.30 14.41 -8.63
C THR A 222 2.34 14.25 -9.82
N VAL A 223 1.36 13.35 -9.68
CA VAL A 223 0.36 13.03 -10.71
C VAL A 223 -1.06 13.44 -10.28
N GLY A 224 -1.20 13.85 -9.03
CA GLY A 224 -2.42 14.40 -8.48
C GLY A 224 -2.11 15.48 -7.47
N GLU A 225 -2.39 16.72 -7.81
CA GLU A 225 -2.24 17.88 -6.90
C GLU A 225 -3.30 17.84 -5.79
N PRO A 226 -3.03 18.48 -4.63
CA PRO A 226 -3.97 18.57 -3.50
C PRO A 226 -5.32 19.17 -3.89
#